data_be15a28f52746353babcc98d53e9b5a2
#
_entry.id   be15a28f52746353babcc98d53e9b5a2
#
_cell.length_a   1.000
_cell.length_b   1.000
_cell.length_c   1.000
_cell.angle_alpha   90.00
_cell.angle_beta   90.00
_cell.angle_gamma   90.00
#
_symmetry.space_group_name_H-M   'P 1'
#
loop_
_entity.id
_entity.type
_entity.pdbx_description
1 polymer ?
#
loop_
_entity_poly.entity_id
_entity_poly.type
_entity_poly.pdbx_seq_one_letter_code
_entity_poly.pdbx_strand_id
1 'polypeptide(L)'
;MPSLLRVVPRLLLIAAIATLLFVFRQWAYVTTYRLYLDHRVDDAANSTATQRFDVEGDRVVPRIVMRDDRVSFHAAAGQDSTILATVTPAGAASYEIHVRTNGTDRVVARGHVTGPASVVCRFPTGNGEIELVSHGELTWSDPRLQRDLQVARQLWILAALLGGWLLCVRARRPLRSTGVMSTRPSRASLAWPAALTMLATIAIAVLILEVALRAVGSRLSSGISAARHDLGELTEDPRWQPTPRYGRRINANVNAMNEWRYGDIVRMGFIPPGVSEGIRHRYALQTDAEGFRNNATRDHIEVAALGDSFTDALTMPIEAAWTSQLERIIGRPVQNYGTAGFGPQQELLVLEDYAARHHPRVVVLAFFAGNDIREAEAFEQFQLTGGRVDPPTLGWPIKDVVSRADTWYLVNAIQAAAAVMHASPRPDDTAVPGRRSPSAAASPGFDRGMFTVPVNGSTLRWAFMPPYLNLLRFSEQELAARRGWALARESLIAMQRVSRGIGAEFVLMFLPFKSQVYLPVLEQTFSREELARAFQFYLGNTVSSRDIGQMSRNRLAHNTMMRRFCEEAGIPFLDMTEALQMHVQAGENMYFSDDSHLNEAGAAVVAKRLAVFLQDRALVGR
;
A
#
# COMPACT_ATOMS: atom_id res chain seq x y z
N MET A 1 33.00 -13.59 -43.26
CA MET A 1 32.60 -12.17 -43.11
C MET A 1 31.11 -11.87 -43.37
N PRO A 2 30.34 -12.51 -44.28
CA PRO A 2 28.92 -12.17 -44.50
C PRO A 2 27.98 -12.47 -43.33
N SER A 3 28.30 -13.42 -42.46
CA SER A 3 27.50 -13.78 -41.29
C SER A 3 27.59 -12.74 -40.13
N LEU A 4 28.77 -12.20 -39.88
CA LEU A 4 29.01 -11.18 -38.84
C LEU A 4 28.25 -9.88 -39.15
N LEU A 5 28.22 -9.45 -40.43
CA LEU A 5 27.47 -8.28 -40.87
C LEU A 5 25.93 -8.40 -40.68
N ARG A 6 25.40 -9.63 -40.51
CA ARG A 6 23.99 -9.87 -40.24
C ARG A 6 23.66 -9.94 -38.74
N VAL A 7 24.63 -10.34 -37.92
CA VAL A 7 24.43 -10.56 -36.47
C VAL A 7 24.70 -9.30 -35.66
N VAL A 8 25.80 -8.57 -35.98
CA VAL A 8 26.22 -7.39 -35.20
C VAL A 8 25.12 -6.31 -35.03
N PRO A 9 24.37 -5.88 -36.07
CA PRO A 9 23.33 -4.87 -35.86
C PRO A 9 22.15 -5.35 -35.02
N ARG A 10 21.88 -6.66 -35.02
CA ARG A 10 20.84 -7.23 -34.17
C ARG A 10 21.25 -7.19 -32.70
N LEU A 11 22.52 -7.54 -32.43
CA LEU A 11 23.09 -7.47 -31.08
C LEU A 11 23.14 -6.02 -30.56
N LEU A 12 23.54 -5.06 -31.42
CA LEU A 12 23.56 -3.64 -31.06
C LEU A 12 22.15 -3.11 -30.73
N LEU A 13 21.14 -3.50 -31.50
CA LEU A 13 19.76 -3.11 -31.24
C LEU A 13 19.22 -3.72 -29.95
N ILE A 14 19.49 -5.01 -29.70
CA ILE A 14 19.11 -5.69 -28.45
C ILE A 14 19.80 -5.02 -27.26
N ALA A 15 21.09 -4.69 -27.37
CA ALA A 15 21.82 -4.00 -26.32
C ALA A 15 21.27 -2.58 -26.08
N ALA A 16 20.89 -1.87 -27.15
CA ALA A 16 20.26 -0.54 -27.03
C ALA A 16 18.89 -0.63 -26.30
N ILE A 17 18.06 -1.60 -26.67
CA ILE A 17 16.77 -1.84 -26.00
C ILE A 17 16.98 -2.22 -24.52
N ALA A 18 17.93 -3.11 -24.22
CA ALA A 18 18.26 -3.49 -22.85
C ALA A 18 18.77 -2.29 -22.03
N THR A 19 19.62 -1.44 -22.62
CA THR A 19 20.09 -0.21 -21.98
C THR A 19 18.94 0.76 -21.71
N LEU A 20 18.03 0.92 -22.68
CA LEU A 20 16.85 1.77 -22.56
C LEU A 20 15.92 1.29 -21.43
N LEU A 21 15.64 -0.02 -21.37
CA LEU A 21 14.86 -0.63 -20.30
C LEU A 21 15.53 -0.48 -18.93
N PHE A 22 16.86 -0.58 -18.89
CA PHE A 22 17.63 -0.38 -17.66
C PHE A 22 17.57 1.08 -17.17
N VAL A 23 17.73 2.06 -18.08
CA VAL A 23 17.59 3.50 -17.80
C VAL A 23 16.18 3.79 -17.29
N PHE A 24 15.17 3.27 -17.97
CA PHE A 24 13.78 3.44 -17.58
C PHE A 24 13.48 2.86 -16.20
N ARG A 25 14.00 1.64 -15.93
CA ARG A 25 13.90 1.02 -14.61
C ARG A 25 14.51 1.89 -13.53
N GLN A 26 15.73 2.38 -13.71
CA GLN A 26 16.42 3.25 -12.76
C GLN A 26 15.62 4.53 -12.49
N TRP A 27 14.94 5.04 -13.52
CA TRP A 27 14.14 6.27 -13.42
C TRP A 27 12.73 6.06 -12.86
N ALA A 28 12.16 4.86 -13.04
CA ALA A 28 10.85 4.49 -12.52
C ALA A 28 10.87 4.18 -11.02
N TYR A 29 12.03 3.87 -10.44
CA TYR A 29 12.15 3.61 -8.99
C TYR A 29 12.35 4.91 -8.23
N VAL A 30 11.88 4.91 -6.98
CA VAL A 30 12.12 5.99 -6.02
C VAL A 30 13.62 6.24 -5.93
N THR A 31 14.06 7.40 -6.41
CA THR A 31 15.46 7.82 -6.38
C THR A 31 15.78 8.68 -5.16
N THR A 32 14.75 8.99 -4.37
CA THR A 32 14.82 9.86 -3.20
C THR A 32 14.25 9.15 -1.99
N TYR A 33 15.03 9.10 -0.92
CA TYR A 33 14.62 8.53 0.38
C TYR A 33 14.55 9.65 1.40
N ARG A 34 13.49 9.67 2.21
CA ARG A 34 13.46 10.49 3.42
C ARG A 34 14.23 9.79 4.53
N LEU A 35 14.98 10.55 5.30
CA LEU A 35 15.71 10.05 6.45
C LEU A 35 14.83 10.16 7.70
N TYR A 36 14.64 9.04 8.37
CA TYR A 36 13.86 8.93 9.60
C TYR A 36 14.73 8.33 10.71
N LEU A 37 14.51 8.74 11.95
CA LEU A 37 15.31 8.25 13.09
C LEU A 37 15.25 6.73 13.28
N ASP A 38 14.14 6.10 12.94
CA ASP A 38 14.01 4.64 13.01
C ASP A 38 14.85 3.89 11.96
N HIS A 39 15.42 4.61 10.99
CA HIS A 39 16.36 4.06 9.99
C HIS A 39 17.83 4.28 10.40
N ARG A 40 18.07 4.81 11.59
CA ARG A 40 19.44 4.98 12.08
C ARG A 40 20.13 3.63 12.29
N VAL A 41 21.43 3.63 12.07
CA VAL A 41 22.28 2.43 12.19
C VAL A 41 22.67 2.18 13.64
N ASP A 42 22.83 3.25 14.39
CA ASP A 42 23.28 3.21 15.76
C ASP A 42 22.08 3.02 16.71
N ASP A 43 22.10 1.94 17.45
CA ASP A 43 21.27 1.69 18.65
C ASP A 43 21.65 2.65 19.81
N ALA A 44 21.97 3.91 19.50
CA ALA A 44 22.49 4.85 20.49
C ALA A 44 21.41 5.12 21.55
N ALA A 45 21.46 4.33 22.60
CA ALA A 45 20.71 4.56 23.84
C ALA A 45 20.95 5.94 24.47
N ASN A 46 21.83 6.75 23.90
CA ASN A 46 22.23 8.06 24.34
C ASN A 46 21.93 9.19 23.34
N SER A 47 21.28 8.95 22.21
CA SER A 47 20.91 10.01 21.29
C SER A 47 19.72 10.80 21.83
N THR A 48 19.85 12.13 21.87
CA THR A 48 18.80 13.08 22.26
C THR A 48 17.96 13.53 21.05
N ALA A 49 18.28 13.02 19.87
CA ALA A 49 17.58 13.34 18.64
C ALA A 49 16.11 12.89 18.72
N THR A 50 15.22 13.81 18.35
CA THR A 50 13.78 13.56 18.31
C THR A 50 13.23 13.80 16.90
N GLN A 51 12.27 12.99 16.51
CA GLN A 51 11.56 13.19 15.25
C GLN A 51 10.17 13.74 15.51
N ARG A 52 9.78 14.74 14.72
CA ARG A 52 8.43 15.30 14.71
C ARG A 52 7.96 15.51 13.28
N PHE A 53 6.66 15.68 13.12
CA PHE A 53 6.01 15.91 11.84
C PHE A 53 5.19 17.18 11.93
N ASP A 54 5.52 18.18 11.11
CA ASP A 54 4.81 19.45 11.04
C ASP A 54 3.95 19.47 9.76
N VAL A 55 2.82 20.16 9.82
CA VAL A 55 1.94 20.36 8.67
C VAL A 55 2.19 21.72 8.06
N GLU A 56 2.64 21.75 6.81
CA GLU A 56 2.87 22.95 6.02
C GLU A 56 1.93 22.95 4.81
N GLY A 57 0.78 23.64 4.93
CA GLY A 57 -0.27 23.58 3.93
C GLY A 57 -0.87 22.18 3.85
N ASP A 58 -0.83 21.54 2.66
CA ASP A 58 -1.29 20.18 2.43
C ASP A 58 -0.17 19.13 2.57
N ARG A 59 1.01 19.53 3.04
CA ARG A 59 2.18 18.63 3.15
C ARG A 59 2.53 18.35 4.61
N VAL A 60 2.86 17.10 4.89
CA VAL A 60 3.47 16.68 6.14
C VAL A 60 4.98 16.69 5.94
N VAL A 61 5.69 17.47 6.77
CA VAL A 61 7.13 17.66 6.70
C VAL A 61 7.79 16.98 7.89
N PRO A 62 8.59 15.91 7.68
CA PRO A 62 9.34 15.30 8.76
C PRO A 62 10.49 16.21 9.19
N ARG A 63 10.70 16.32 10.49
CA ARG A 63 11.78 17.09 11.09
C ARG A 63 12.54 16.23 12.09
N ILE A 64 13.86 16.26 12.00
CA ILE A 64 14.76 15.68 12.99
C ILE A 64 15.35 16.84 13.80
N VAL A 65 15.05 16.89 15.11
CA VAL A 65 15.60 17.87 16.05
C VAL A 65 16.76 17.23 16.79
N MET A 66 17.92 17.86 16.71
CA MET A 66 19.17 17.39 17.32
C MET A 66 19.78 18.51 18.16
N ARG A 67 20.35 18.17 19.30
CA ARG A 67 21.08 19.12 20.16
C ARG A 67 22.41 18.51 20.57
N ASP A 68 23.51 19.04 20.04
CA ASP A 68 24.88 18.54 20.30
C ASP A 68 24.97 17.01 20.12
N ASP A 69 24.39 16.51 19.03
CA ASP A 69 24.12 15.08 18.81
C ASP A 69 24.52 14.64 17.39
N ARG A 70 24.54 13.33 17.19
CA ARG A 70 24.83 12.67 15.91
C ARG A 70 23.84 11.55 15.63
N VAL A 71 23.51 11.36 14.35
CA VAL A 71 22.63 10.29 13.89
C VAL A 71 23.17 9.69 12.60
N SER A 72 23.37 8.38 12.58
CA SER A 72 23.89 7.65 11.42
C SER A 72 22.80 6.88 10.67
N PHE A 73 22.85 6.93 9.35
CA PHE A 73 21.94 6.25 8.43
C PHE A 73 22.70 5.40 7.42
N HIS A 74 22.12 4.29 6.99
CA HIS A 74 22.69 3.50 5.90
C HIS A 74 22.63 4.25 4.57
N ALA A 75 23.77 4.40 3.92
CA ALA A 75 23.85 4.82 2.52
C ALA A 75 23.76 3.60 1.61
N ALA A 76 22.86 3.64 0.64
CA ALA A 76 22.73 2.55 -0.31
C ALA A 76 23.96 2.44 -1.24
N ALA A 77 24.39 1.19 -1.47
CA ALA A 77 25.60 0.87 -2.21
C ALA A 77 25.61 1.35 -3.67
N GLY A 78 26.78 1.82 -4.11
CA GLY A 78 27.20 1.78 -5.51
C GLY A 78 26.82 2.96 -6.40
N GLN A 79 26.27 4.07 -5.88
CA GLN A 79 25.96 5.26 -6.68
C GLN A 79 26.26 6.54 -5.90
N ASP A 80 26.64 7.61 -6.63
CA ASP A 80 26.74 8.95 -6.03
C ASP A 80 25.38 9.34 -5.44
N SER A 81 25.41 9.99 -4.30
CA SER A 81 24.21 10.41 -3.59
C SER A 81 24.29 11.87 -3.19
N THR A 82 23.13 12.51 -3.08
CA THR A 82 23.00 13.91 -2.63
C THR A 82 22.07 13.96 -1.42
N ILE A 83 22.52 14.57 -0.33
CA ILE A 83 21.65 14.95 0.77
C ILE A 83 21.00 16.28 0.46
N LEU A 84 19.68 16.33 0.66
CA LEU A 84 18.84 17.51 0.55
C LEU A 84 18.13 17.70 1.90
N ALA A 85 18.29 18.86 2.52
CA ALA A 85 17.58 19.20 3.75
C ALA A 85 17.50 20.72 3.91
N THR A 86 16.60 21.19 4.76
CA THR A 86 16.65 22.54 5.31
C THR A 86 17.00 22.44 6.77
N VAL A 87 18.03 23.15 7.21
CA VAL A 87 18.42 23.24 8.62
C VAL A 87 17.96 24.56 9.21
N THR A 88 17.35 24.50 10.38
CA THR A 88 16.88 25.68 11.12
C THR A 88 17.45 25.61 12.52
N PRO A 89 18.31 26.56 12.93
CA PRO A 89 18.87 26.61 14.28
C PRO A 89 17.90 27.29 15.25
N ALA A 90 17.92 26.87 16.52
CA ALA A 90 17.24 27.56 17.60
C ALA A 90 18.05 28.78 18.12
N GLY A 91 19.34 28.85 17.74
CA GLY A 91 20.31 29.93 18.03
C GLY A 91 21.46 29.84 17.05
N ALA A 92 22.67 30.27 17.39
CA ALA A 92 23.85 29.98 16.59
C ALA A 92 24.22 28.50 16.73
N ALA A 93 24.26 27.78 15.61
CA ALA A 93 24.59 26.36 15.59
C ALA A 93 25.45 26.00 14.37
N SER A 94 26.09 24.84 14.39
CA SER A 94 26.81 24.32 13.23
C SER A 94 26.48 22.86 13.00
N TYR A 95 26.68 22.42 11.76
CA TYR A 95 26.48 21.04 11.38
C TYR A 95 27.67 20.50 10.61
N GLU A 96 27.83 19.19 10.70
CA GLU A 96 28.72 18.41 9.84
C GLU A 96 27.96 17.21 9.25
N ILE A 97 28.31 16.83 8.03
CA ILE A 97 27.85 15.61 7.37
C ILE A 97 29.08 14.76 7.11
N HIS A 98 29.10 13.60 7.73
CA HIS A 98 30.16 12.62 7.57
C HIS A 98 29.67 11.48 6.67
N VAL A 99 30.57 10.93 5.87
CA VAL A 99 30.33 9.70 5.10
C VAL A 99 31.41 8.71 5.50
N ARG A 100 30.97 7.60 6.10
CA ARG A 100 31.87 6.52 6.52
C ARG A 100 31.77 5.37 5.54
N THR A 101 32.87 5.09 4.85
CA THR A 101 32.96 4.02 3.84
C THR A 101 34.22 3.18 4.12
N ASN A 102 34.06 1.84 4.21
CA ASN A 102 35.17 0.90 4.39
C ASN A 102 36.13 1.29 5.56
N GLY A 103 35.56 1.80 6.67
CA GLY A 103 36.33 2.23 7.83
C GLY A 103 36.99 3.61 7.72
N THR A 104 36.81 4.32 6.61
CA THR A 104 37.30 5.69 6.42
C THR A 104 36.15 6.67 6.66
N ASP A 105 36.33 7.57 7.63
CA ASP A 105 35.42 8.66 7.92
C ASP A 105 35.86 9.93 7.18
N ARG A 106 34.93 10.58 6.50
CA ARG A 106 35.17 11.78 5.71
C ARG A 106 34.06 12.80 5.93
N VAL A 107 34.41 14.00 6.37
CA VAL A 107 33.50 15.14 6.37
C VAL A 107 33.27 15.61 4.93
N VAL A 108 32.02 15.52 4.47
CA VAL A 108 31.63 15.89 3.10
C VAL A 108 30.95 17.27 3.05
N ALA A 109 30.39 17.74 4.16
CA ALA A 109 29.87 19.08 4.30
C ALA A 109 29.98 19.55 5.75
N ARG A 110 30.16 20.86 5.95
CA ARG A 110 30.03 21.54 7.24
C ARG A 110 29.47 22.95 7.02
N GLY A 111 28.75 23.46 7.99
CA GLY A 111 28.24 24.82 7.93
C GLY A 111 27.97 25.40 9.31
N HIS A 112 28.05 26.71 9.40
CA HIS A 112 27.59 27.47 10.56
C HIS A 112 26.35 28.24 10.18
N VAL A 113 25.30 28.14 10.97
CA VAL A 113 23.97 28.69 10.65
C VAL A 113 23.43 29.52 11.81
N THR A 114 22.89 30.68 11.47
CA THR A 114 22.21 31.60 12.40
C THR A 114 20.74 31.80 12.02
N GLY A 115 20.30 31.16 10.97
CA GLY A 115 18.92 31.15 10.44
C GLY A 115 18.70 29.97 9.50
N PRO A 116 17.48 29.80 8.96
CA PRO A 116 17.17 28.71 8.05
C PRO A 116 18.10 28.69 6.83
N ALA A 117 18.67 27.53 6.53
CA ALA A 117 19.59 27.34 5.41
C ALA A 117 19.31 26.01 4.69
N SER A 118 19.39 26.05 3.35
CA SER A 118 19.32 24.81 2.55
C SER A 118 20.66 24.10 2.53
N VAL A 119 20.63 22.81 2.81
CA VAL A 119 21.80 21.93 2.73
C VAL A 119 21.66 21.05 1.50
N VAL A 120 22.62 21.15 0.59
CA VAL A 120 22.74 20.28 -0.60
C VAL A 120 24.18 19.77 -0.63
N CYS A 121 24.36 18.49 -0.38
CA CYS A 121 25.68 17.88 -0.32
C CYS A 121 25.74 16.64 -1.19
N ARG A 122 26.60 16.65 -2.22
CA ARG A 122 26.87 15.51 -3.11
C ARG A 122 28.12 14.78 -2.68
N PHE A 123 28.06 13.46 -2.65
CA PHE A 123 29.19 12.62 -2.29
C PHE A 123 29.15 11.27 -3.02
N PRO A 124 30.34 10.68 -3.30
CA PRO A 124 30.40 9.33 -3.85
C PRO A 124 30.05 8.33 -2.74
N THR A 125 29.14 7.41 -3.04
CA THR A 125 28.80 6.34 -2.12
C THR A 125 29.36 4.99 -2.56
N GLY A 126 30.13 4.38 -1.63
CA GLY A 126 30.23 2.94 -1.53
C GLY A 126 29.21 2.42 -0.51
N ASN A 127 29.24 1.13 -0.13
CA ASN A 127 28.55 0.66 1.09
C ASN A 127 29.07 1.44 2.28
N GLY A 128 28.26 2.31 2.85
CA GLY A 128 28.69 3.19 3.92
C GLY A 128 27.54 3.73 4.76
N GLU A 129 27.93 4.50 5.75
CA GLU A 129 27.03 5.20 6.65
C GLU A 129 27.13 6.70 6.39
N ILE A 130 26.02 7.39 6.54
CA ILE A 130 25.94 8.85 6.54
C ILE A 130 25.63 9.25 7.96
N GLU A 131 26.49 10.08 8.53
CA GLU A 131 26.29 10.63 9.86
C GLU A 131 25.99 12.12 9.77
N LEU A 132 24.84 12.52 10.30
CA LEU A 132 24.49 13.94 10.52
C LEU A 132 24.93 14.30 11.94
N VAL A 133 25.73 15.36 12.06
CA VAL A 133 26.21 15.87 13.34
C VAL A 133 25.72 17.29 13.54
N SER A 134 25.19 17.61 14.71
CA SER A 134 24.83 18.98 15.11
C SER A 134 25.63 19.44 16.32
N HIS A 135 26.08 20.68 16.28
CA HIS A 135 26.64 21.41 17.39
C HIS A 135 25.73 22.60 17.70
N GLY A 136 25.08 22.56 18.85
CA GLY A 136 23.93 23.39 19.19
C GLY A 136 22.62 22.70 18.74
N GLU A 137 21.48 23.38 18.99
CA GLU A 137 20.18 22.87 18.63
C GLU A 137 19.84 23.18 17.17
N LEU A 138 19.67 22.12 16.37
CA LEU A 138 19.34 22.16 14.95
C LEU A 138 18.11 21.32 14.64
N THR A 139 17.23 21.87 13.79
CA THR A 139 16.13 21.14 13.17
C THR A 139 16.45 20.87 11.71
N TRP A 140 16.56 19.61 11.33
CA TRP A 140 16.68 19.14 9.96
C TRP A 140 15.29 18.92 9.39
N SER A 141 14.84 19.77 8.48
CA SER A 141 13.50 19.68 7.87
C SER A 141 13.59 18.92 6.56
N ASP A 142 12.74 17.89 6.43
CA ASP A 142 12.59 17.02 5.26
C ASP A 142 13.94 16.47 4.74
N PRO A 143 14.79 15.90 5.62
CA PRO A 143 16.08 15.40 5.20
C PRO A 143 15.89 14.21 4.25
N ARG A 144 16.48 14.32 3.06
CA ARG A 144 16.34 13.34 1.97
C ARG A 144 17.70 12.92 1.46
N LEU A 145 17.82 11.64 1.14
CA LEU A 145 18.93 11.08 0.40
C LEU A 145 18.47 10.80 -1.03
N GLN A 146 18.98 11.56 -1.98
CA GLN A 146 18.71 11.36 -3.40
C GLN A 146 19.87 10.59 -4.02
N ARG A 147 19.59 9.48 -4.69
CA ARG A 147 20.56 8.78 -5.53
C ARG A 147 20.73 9.55 -6.85
N ASP A 148 21.96 9.87 -7.19
CA ASP A 148 22.29 10.45 -8.48
C ASP A 148 22.24 9.34 -9.54
N LEU A 149 21.25 9.41 -10.39
CA LEU A 149 21.18 8.55 -11.56
C LEU A 149 22.32 8.94 -12.51
N GLN A 150 23.21 7.99 -12.83
CA GLN A 150 24.20 8.18 -13.89
C GLN A 150 23.54 8.12 -15.28
N VAL A 151 22.40 8.80 -15.42
CA VAL A 151 21.56 8.80 -16.64
C VAL A 151 22.37 9.31 -17.83
N ALA A 152 23.21 10.34 -17.62
CA ALA A 152 24.05 10.88 -18.68
C ALA A 152 24.98 9.83 -19.30
N ARG A 153 25.65 9.03 -18.47
CA ARG A 153 26.54 7.94 -18.95
C ARG A 153 25.77 6.88 -19.73
N GLN A 154 24.60 6.52 -19.24
CA GLN A 154 23.75 5.52 -19.88
C GLN A 154 23.15 6.02 -21.19
N LEU A 155 22.78 7.32 -21.27
CA LEU A 155 22.35 7.95 -22.52
C LEU A 155 23.47 7.99 -23.56
N TRP A 156 24.73 8.22 -23.17
CA TRP A 156 25.88 8.13 -24.09
C TRP A 156 26.07 6.70 -24.58
N ILE A 157 25.97 5.69 -23.75
CA ILE A 157 26.04 4.27 -24.16
C ILE A 157 24.89 3.97 -25.14
N LEU A 158 23.67 4.42 -24.85
CA LEU A 158 22.54 4.26 -25.77
C LEU A 158 22.77 4.94 -27.09
N ALA A 159 23.25 6.19 -27.09
CA ALA A 159 23.59 6.93 -28.30
C ALA A 159 24.70 6.22 -29.14
N ALA A 160 25.72 5.69 -28.47
CA ALA A 160 26.79 4.93 -29.13
C ALA A 160 26.26 3.61 -29.75
N LEU A 161 25.38 2.87 -29.04
CA LEU A 161 24.77 1.64 -29.55
C LEU A 161 23.85 1.91 -30.75
N LEU A 162 23.03 2.95 -30.68
CA LEU A 162 22.14 3.35 -31.78
C LEU A 162 22.93 3.91 -32.97
N GLY A 163 23.99 4.69 -32.72
CA GLY A 163 24.88 5.19 -33.74
C GLY A 163 25.61 4.04 -34.47
N GLY A 164 26.16 3.09 -33.71
CA GLY A 164 26.77 1.87 -34.26
C GLY A 164 25.79 1.03 -35.09
N TRP A 165 24.56 0.88 -34.62
CA TRP A 165 23.49 0.21 -35.34
C TRP A 165 23.17 0.92 -36.67
N LEU A 166 23.00 2.24 -36.65
CA LEU A 166 22.72 3.06 -37.82
C LEU A 166 23.85 2.95 -38.86
N LEU A 167 25.13 2.99 -38.43
CA LEU A 167 26.28 2.81 -39.28
C LEU A 167 26.29 1.42 -39.95
N CYS A 168 25.99 0.36 -39.17
CA CYS A 168 25.89 -1.00 -39.69
C CYS A 168 24.71 -1.17 -40.69
N VAL A 169 23.58 -0.48 -40.46
CA VAL A 169 22.45 -0.49 -41.40
C VAL A 169 22.79 0.29 -42.68
N ARG A 170 23.48 1.42 -42.55
CA ARG A 170 23.93 2.23 -43.71
C ARG A 170 24.98 1.53 -44.55
N ALA A 171 25.94 0.81 -43.92
CA ALA A 171 26.94 0.02 -44.61
C ALA A 171 26.36 -1.16 -45.43
N ARG A 172 25.10 -1.53 -45.18
CA ARG A 172 24.36 -2.56 -45.92
C ARG A 172 23.68 -2.05 -47.19
N ARG A 173 23.62 -0.72 -47.41
CA ARG A 173 23.11 -0.20 -48.70
C ARG A 173 24.08 -0.62 -49.79
N PRO A 174 23.64 -1.43 -50.77
CA PRO A 174 24.55 -1.81 -51.86
C PRO A 174 24.96 -0.52 -52.59
N LEU A 175 26.27 -0.30 -52.68
CA LEU A 175 26.80 0.62 -53.69
C LEU A 175 26.14 0.20 -55.00
N ARG A 176 25.42 1.10 -55.64
CA ARG A 176 24.84 0.88 -56.96
C ARG A 176 25.99 0.48 -57.91
N SER A 177 26.24 -0.81 -58.04
CA SER A 177 27.05 -1.35 -59.10
C SER A 177 26.16 -1.37 -60.33
N THR A 178 26.57 -0.61 -61.34
CA THR A 178 26.07 -0.67 -62.71
C THR A 178 26.17 -2.09 -63.21
N GLY A 179 25.02 -2.73 -63.50
CA GLY A 179 24.87 -3.83 -64.42
C GLY A 179 25.35 -5.20 -63.98
N VAL A 180 24.54 -5.95 -63.20
CA VAL A 180 24.40 -7.41 -63.35
C VAL A 180 23.02 -7.79 -62.76
N MET A 181 22.25 -8.60 -63.44
CA MET A 181 20.96 -9.14 -63.02
C MET A 181 21.05 -9.80 -61.66
N SER A 182 20.52 -9.17 -60.64
CA SER A 182 20.45 -9.74 -59.30
C SER A 182 19.10 -10.45 -59.13
N THR A 183 19.15 -11.71 -58.73
CA THR A 183 18.02 -12.47 -58.20
C THR A 183 17.38 -11.67 -57.06
N ARG A 184 16.10 -11.39 -57.19
CA ARG A 184 15.30 -10.68 -56.17
C ARG A 184 15.46 -11.38 -54.82
N PRO A 185 15.87 -10.68 -53.76
CA PRO A 185 15.85 -11.27 -52.41
C PRO A 185 14.42 -11.68 -52.05
N SER A 186 14.28 -12.84 -51.47
CA SER A 186 12.95 -13.35 -51.04
C SER A 186 12.29 -12.34 -50.11
N ARG A 187 10.98 -12.10 -50.27
CA ARG A 187 10.19 -11.19 -49.41
C ARG A 187 10.36 -11.45 -47.92
N ALA A 188 10.67 -12.69 -47.52
CA ALA A 188 10.93 -13.08 -46.14
C ALA A 188 12.22 -12.46 -45.54
N SER A 189 13.24 -12.14 -46.32
CA SER A 189 14.51 -11.57 -45.83
C SER A 189 14.43 -10.08 -45.50
N LEU A 190 13.44 -9.36 -46.03
CA LEU A 190 13.22 -7.93 -45.76
C LEU A 190 12.22 -7.70 -44.61
N ALA A 191 11.35 -8.65 -44.30
CA ALA A 191 10.28 -8.49 -43.31
C ALA A 191 10.83 -8.34 -41.87
N TRP A 192 11.84 -9.11 -41.50
CA TRP A 192 12.40 -9.09 -40.15
C TRP A 192 13.12 -7.79 -39.75
N PRO A 193 13.98 -7.18 -40.58
CA PRO A 193 14.58 -5.89 -40.25
C PRO A 193 13.55 -4.75 -40.16
N ALA A 194 12.53 -4.75 -41.02
CA ALA A 194 11.46 -3.79 -40.99
C ALA A 194 10.60 -3.92 -39.74
N ALA A 195 10.25 -5.15 -39.35
CA ALA A 195 9.50 -5.43 -38.13
C ALA A 195 10.29 -5.01 -36.87
N LEU A 196 11.60 -5.31 -36.80
CA LEU A 196 12.45 -4.88 -35.69
C LEU A 196 12.59 -3.35 -35.60
N THR A 197 12.69 -2.66 -36.74
CA THR A 197 12.75 -1.21 -36.79
C THR A 197 11.42 -0.60 -36.33
N MET A 198 10.31 -1.16 -36.76
CA MET A 198 8.97 -0.74 -36.34
C MET A 198 8.77 -0.93 -34.83
N LEU A 199 9.14 -2.10 -34.29
CA LEU A 199 9.05 -2.38 -32.85
C LEU A 199 9.94 -1.43 -32.03
N ALA A 200 11.17 -1.16 -32.47
CA ALA A 200 12.07 -0.21 -31.82
C ALA A 200 11.49 1.22 -31.86
N THR A 201 10.91 1.63 -32.97
CA THR A 201 10.28 2.95 -33.11
C THR A 201 9.07 3.08 -32.19
N ILE A 202 8.22 2.06 -32.11
CA ILE A 202 7.07 2.02 -31.20
C ILE A 202 7.56 2.08 -29.73
N ALA A 203 8.56 1.30 -29.36
CA ALA A 203 9.11 1.30 -28.00
C ALA A 203 9.68 2.68 -27.61
N ILE A 204 10.39 3.35 -28.52
CA ILE A 204 10.93 4.70 -28.31
C ILE A 204 9.77 5.72 -28.17
N ALA A 205 8.76 5.63 -29.03
CA ALA A 205 7.60 6.54 -28.98
C ALA A 205 6.81 6.36 -27.66
N VAL A 206 6.57 5.12 -27.23
CA VAL A 206 5.93 4.80 -25.94
C VAL A 206 6.75 5.38 -24.78
N LEU A 207 8.08 5.24 -24.83
CA LEU A 207 8.93 5.78 -23.77
C LEU A 207 8.92 7.31 -23.73
N ILE A 208 9.00 7.98 -24.89
CA ILE A 208 8.93 9.44 -24.95
C ILE A 208 7.60 9.95 -24.41
N LEU A 209 6.50 9.27 -24.75
CA LEU A 209 5.18 9.63 -24.26
C LEU A 209 5.06 9.42 -22.74
N GLU A 210 5.58 8.31 -22.22
CA GLU A 210 5.61 8.05 -20.77
C GLU A 210 6.43 9.11 -20.02
N VAL A 211 7.61 9.50 -20.55
CA VAL A 211 8.44 10.57 -19.99
C VAL A 211 7.69 11.92 -19.99
N ALA A 212 7.03 12.23 -21.10
CA ALA A 212 6.26 13.47 -21.23
C ALA A 212 5.08 13.50 -20.23
N LEU A 213 4.33 12.40 -20.10
CA LEU A 213 3.23 12.29 -19.15
C LEU A 213 3.71 12.43 -17.70
N ARG A 214 4.86 11.84 -17.35
CA ARG A 214 5.46 11.98 -16.01
C ARG A 214 5.93 13.42 -15.74
N ALA A 215 6.50 14.10 -16.73
CA ALA A 215 6.92 15.50 -16.59
C ALA A 215 5.75 16.46 -16.32
N VAL A 216 4.56 16.11 -16.82
CA VAL A 216 3.32 16.90 -16.65
C VAL A 216 2.46 16.36 -15.49
N GLY A 217 2.91 15.32 -14.81
CA GLY A 217 2.13 14.51 -13.86
C GLY A 217 1.34 15.29 -12.81
N SER A 218 1.88 16.39 -12.28
CA SER A 218 1.17 17.25 -11.32
C SER A 218 -0.03 18.02 -11.90
N ARG A 219 -0.15 18.04 -13.24
CA ARG A 219 -1.25 18.73 -13.95
C ARG A 219 -2.27 17.75 -14.55
N LEU A 220 -2.01 16.44 -14.43
CA LEU A 220 -2.90 15.39 -14.93
C LEU A 220 -4.04 15.12 -13.93
N SER A 221 -5.17 14.62 -14.45
CA SER A 221 -6.30 14.25 -13.62
C SER A 221 -5.90 13.16 -12.61
N SER A 222 -6.54 13.16 -11.45
CA SER A 222 -6.30 12.21 -10.36
C SER A 222 -6.32 10.74 -10.79
N GLY A 223 -7.13 10.36 -11.81
CA GLY A 223 -7.17 9.01 -12.36
C GLY A 223 -5.89 8.58 -13.08
N ILE A 224 -5.15 9.52 -13.70
CA ILE A 224 -3.88 9.24 -14.38
C ILE A 224 -2.71 9.28 -13.38
N SER A 225 -2.79 10.16 -12.39
CA SER A 225 -1.80 10.28 -11.33
C SER A 225 -2.00 9.26 -10.20
N ALA A 226 -3.20 8.72 -10.02
CA ALA A 226 -3.56 7.84 -8.89
C ALA A 226 -2.75 6.54 -8.84
N ALA A 227 -2.34 5.98 -9.97
CA ALA A 227 -1.47 4.81 -9.97
C ALA A 227 -0.07 5.08 -9.41
N ARG A 228 0.35 6.35 -9.35
CA ARG A 228 1.58 6.74 -8.64
C ARG A 228 1.38 6.68 -7.13
N HIS A 229 0.14 6.87 -6.67
CA HIS A 229 -0.19 6.90 -5.26
C HIS A 229 -0.08 5.53 -4.57
N ASP A 230 -0.43 4.44 -5.23
CA ASP A 230 -0.48 3.12 -4.57
C ASP A 230 0.90 2.47 -4.31
N LEU A 231 1.95 2.84 -5.04
CA LEU A 231 3.31 2.33 -4.81
C LEU A 231 4.32 3.40 -4.39
N GLY A 232 4.12 4.66 -4.78
CA GLY A 232 4.96 5.79 -4.41
C GLY A 232 4.53 6.46 -3.11
N GLU A 233 3.24 6.52 -2.81
CA GLU A 233 2.74 7.12 -1.55
C GLU A 233 3.15 6.32 -0.32
N LEU A 234 3.17 5.00 -0.38
CA LEU A 234 3.64 4.18 0.74
C LEU A 234 5.12 4.39 1.06
N THR A 235 5.92 4.82 0.06
CA THR A 235 7.34 5.13 0.24
C THR A 235 7.62 6.63 0.38
N GLU A 236 6.68 7.49 -0.03
CA GLU A 236 6.86 8.95 -0.01
C GLU A 236 5.94 9.67 1.01
N ASP A 237 4.90 9.01 1.51
CA ASP A 237 4.06 9.57 2.57
C ASP A 237 4.86 9.64 3.87
N PRO A 238 5.17 10.84 4.38
CA PRO A 238 5.99 11.00 5.58
C PRO A 238 5.35 10.47 6.86
N ARG A 239 4.08 10.09 6.80
CA ARG A 239 3.39 9.42 7.92
C ARG A 239 3.81 7.96 8.06
N TRP A 240 4.29 7.34 6.99
CA TRP A 240 4.70 5.93 6.95
C TRP A 240 6.20 5.81 6.75
N GLN A 241 6.80 4.85 7.45
CA GLN A 241 8.18 4.48 7.25
C GLN A 241 8.31 2.98 6.98
N PRO A 242 9.20 2.58 6.05
CA PRO A 242 9.59 1.20 5.90
C PRO A 242 10.49 0.79 7.06
N THR A 243 10.29 -0.41 7.60
CA THR A 243 11.14 -0.98 8.64
C THR A 243 11.46 -2.45 8.35
N PRO A 244 12.69 -2.93 8.60
CA PRO A 244 13.03 -4.33 8.41
C PRO A 244 12.24 -5.28 9.32
N ARG A 245 11.83 -4.81 10.50
CA ARG A 245 11.13 -5.62 11.50
C ARG A 245 9.65 -5.83 11.18
N TYR A 246 8.99 -4.76 10.72
CA TYR A 246 7.53 -4.75 10.51
C TYR A 246 7.12 -4.68 9.03
N GLY A 247 8.07 -4.46 8.11
CA GLY A 247 7.78 -4.06 6.74
C GLY A 247 7.51 -2.56 6.63
N ARG A 248 6.57 -2.06 7.40
CA ARG A 248 6.23 -0.64 7.49
C ARG A 248 5.53 -0.32 8.80
N ARG A 249 5.56 0.95 9.21
CA ARG A 249 4.75 1.44 10.33
C ARG A 249 4.45 2.93 10.17
N ILE A 250 3.49 3.44 10.93
CA ILE A 250 3.26 4.88 11.03
C ILE A 250 4.32 5.48 11.93
N ASN A 251 4.78 6.69 11.60
CA ASN A 251 5.76 7.40 12.39
C ASN A 251 5.17 7.89 13.73
N ALA A 252 6.02 7.98 14.74
CA ALA A 252 5.66 8.57 16.02
C ALA A 252 5.42 10.08 15.89
N ASN A 253 4.53 10.61 16.75
CA ASN A 253 4.24 12.04 16.88
C ASN A 253 3.79 12.70 15.56
N VAL A 254 3.12 11.97 14.68
CA VAL A 254 2.47 12.54 13.50
C VAL A 254 1.34 13.46 13.95
N ASN A 255 1.27 14.65 13.36
CA ASN A 255 0.13 15.54 13.45
C ASN A 255 -0.17 16.10 12.05
N ALA A 256 -1.18 15.56 11.40
CA ALA A 256 -1.51 15.87 10.01
C ALA A 256 -3.02 15.91 9.80
N MET A 257 -3.49 16.76 8.86
CA MET A 257 -4.86 16.65 8.39
C MET A 257 -4.99 15.46 7.44
N ASN A 258 -5.87 14.55 7.78
CA ASN A 258 -6.25 13.43 6.91
C ASN A 258 -7.58 13.74 6.23
N GLU A 259 -7.66 13.44 4.93
CA GLU A 259 -8.89 13.58 4.16
C GLU A 259 -9.19 12.26 3.46
N TRP A 260 -10.31 11.65 3.81
CA TRP A 260 -10.79 10.39 3.24
C TRP A 260 -12.01 10.68 2.37
N ARG A 261 -11.85 10.67 1.05
CA ARG A 261 -12.91 11.02 0.10
C ARG A 261 -13.67 9.83 -0.42
N TYR A 262 -12.96 8.75 -0.74
CA TYR A 262 -13.53 7.54 -1.32
C TYR A 262 -13.04 6.33 -0.55
N GLY A 263 -13.89 5.32 -0.49
CA GLY A 263 -13.54 4.04 0.08
C GLY A 263 -12.52 3.25 -0.74
N ASP A 264 -11.96 2.22 -0.15
CA ASP A 264 -10.95 1.35 -0.75
C ASP A 264 -11.45 0.66 -2.04
N ILE A 265 -12.75 0.34 -2.13
CA ILE A 265 -13.36 -0.30 -3.30
C ILE A 265 -13.33 0.62 -4.53
N VAL A 266 -13.55 1.94 -4.32
CA VAL A 266 -13.42 2.95 -5.37
C VAL A 266 -11.95 3.22 -5.68
N ARG A 267 -11.12 3.39 -4.65
CA ARG A 267 -9.70 3.71 -4.79
C ARG A 267 -8.92 2.64 -5.53
N MET A 268 -9.30 1.37 -5.32
CA MET A 268 -8.73 0.22 -6.04
C MET A 268 -9.36 0.01 -7.44
N GLY A 269 -10.29 0.86 -7.85
CA GLY A 269 -10.88 0.82 -9.19
C GLY A 269 -11.93 -0.28 -9.41
N PHE A 270 -12.43 -0.91 -8.34
CA PHE A 270 -13.46 -1.96 -8.47
C PHE A 270 -14.85 -1.41 -8.80
N ILE A 271 -15.14 -0.19 -8.38
CA ILE A 271 -16.34 0.55 -8.78
C ILE A 271 -15.97 1.99 -9.17
N PRO A 272 -16.72 2.63 -10.10
CA PRO A 272 -16.41 4.00 -10.49
C PRO A 272 -16.82 5.02 -9.41
N PRO A 273 -16.09 6.14 -9.26
CA PRO A 273 -16.41 7.18 -8.27
C PRO A 273 -17.84 7.74 -8.40
N GLY A 274 -18.39 7.79 -9.63
CA GLY A 274 -19.70 8.39 -9.89
C GLY A 274 -20.91 7.58 -9.37
N VAL A 275 -20.73 6.36 -8.83
CA VAL A 275 -21.80 5.58 -8.22
C VAL A 275 -21.78 5.63 -6.69
N SER A 276 -20.69 6.14 -6.12
CA SER A 276 -20.51 6.29 -4.67
C SER A 276 -20.70 7.74 -4.26
N GLU A 277 -21.30 7.95 -3.09
CA GLU A 277 -21.31 9.26 -2.43
C GLU A 277 -19.97 9.61 -1.81
N GLY A 278 -19.11 8.60 -1.66
CA GLY A 278 -17.81 8.69 -1.03
C GLY A 278 -17.87 8.78 0.49
N ILE A 279 -16.72 8.56 1.10
CA ILE A 279 -16.48 8.85 2.51
C ILE A 279 -15.95 10.29 2.56
N ARG A 280 -16.50 11.15 3.40
CA ARG A 280 -16.12 12.57 3.49
C ARG A 280 -15.68 12.92 4.89
N HIS A 281 -14.61 12.27 5.35
CA HIS A 281 -13.99 12.59 6.62
C HIS A 281 -12.77 13.47 6.43
N ARG A 282 -12.73 14.58 7.15
CA ARG A 282 -11.55 15.41 7.31
C ARG A 282 -11.31 15.58 8.81
N TYR A 283 -10.18 15.08 9.29
CA TYR A 283 -9.85 15.09 10.70
C TYR A 283 -8.34 15.18 10.94
N ALA A 284 -7.95 15.59 12.15
CA ALA A 284 -6.56 15.54 12.55
C ALA A 284 -6.15 14.08 12.78
N LEU A 285 -5.18 13.59 12.00
CA LEU A 285 -4.50 12.35 12.25
C LEU A 285 -3.37 12.62 13.23
N GLN A 286 -3.46 12.03 14.41
CA GLN A 286 -2.42 12.11 15.43
C GLN A 286 -1.95 10.70 15.77
N THR A 287 -0.64 10.57 16.01
CA THR A 287 -0.04 9.37 16.58
C THR A 287 0.70 9.74 17.86
N ASP A 288 0.74 8.80 18.79
CA ASP A 288 1.47 8.95 20.04
C ASP A 288 3.00 8.82 19.85
N ALA A 289 3.74 8.83 20.96
CA ALA A 289 5.21 8.70 20.95
C ALA A 289 5.69 7.33 20.45
N GLU A 290 4.84 6.32 20.40
CA GLU A 290 5.14 5.00 19.87
C GLU A 290 4.67 4.79 18.44
N GLY A 291 4.02 5.79 17.81
CA GLY A 291 3.56 5.76 16.43
C GLY A 291 2.21 5.06 16.23
N PHE A 292 1.42 4.90 17.28
CA PHE A 292 0.07 4.37 17.20
C PHE A 292 -0.97 5.48 17.29
N ARG A 293 -2.13 5.22 16.76
CA ARG A 293 -3.21 6.20 16.68
C ARG A 293 -3.92 6.35 18.02
N ASN A 294 -3.30 7.12 18.90
CA ASN A 294 -3.78 7.51 20.22
C ASN A 294 -3.54 9.00 20.45
N ASN A 295 -4.25 9.58 21.41
CA ASN A 295 -4.01 10.97 21.83
C ASN A 295 -2.72 11.11 22.66
N ALA A 296 -2.29 10.05 23.34
CA ALA A 296 -1.04 9.98 24.09
C ALA A 296 -0.67 8.53 24.39
N THR A 297 0.60 8.26 24.57
CA THR A 297 1.11 7.02 25.17
C THR A 297 0.83 7.05 26.68
N ARG A 298 0.42 5.95 27.25
CA ARG A 298 0.08 5.79 28.68
C ARG A 298 0.94 4.73 29.33
N ASP A 299 1.47 4.98 30.51
CA ASP A 299 2.32 4.02 31.24
C ASP A 299 1.56 2.77 31.70
N HIS A 300 0.24 2.93 32.01
CA HIS A 300 -0.63 1.83 32.43
C HIS A 300 -1.93 1.87 31.64
N ILE A 301 -2.32 0.74 31.10
CA ILE A 301 -3.54 0.57 30.32
C ILE A 301 -4.34 -0.62 30.83
N GLU A 302 -5.67 -0.55 30.74
CA GLU A 302 -6.55 -1.67 31.06
C GLU A 302 -6.63 -2.65 29.89
N VAL A 303 -6.81 -2.10 28.67
CA VAL A 303 -6.97 -2.88 27.45
C VAL A 303 -5.94 -2.46 26.40
N ALA A 304 -5.15 -3.40 25.92
CA ALA A 304 -4.36 -3.26 24.70
C ALA A 304 -5.15 -3.80 23.51
N ALA A 305 -5.47 -2.97 22.55
CA ALA A 305 -6.23 -3.31 21.34
C ALA A 305 -5.29 -3.51 20.16
N LEU A 306 -5.00 -4.75 19.80
CA LEU A 306 -4.22 -5.14 18.62
C LEU A 306 -5.12 -5.33 17.41
N GLY A 307 -4.56 -5.26 16.21
CA GLY A 307 -5.25 -5.52 14.96
C GLY A 307 -4.71 -4.71 13.78
N ASP A 308 -5.40 -4.82 12.66
CA ASP A 308 -5.07 -4.20 11.40
C ASP A 308 -5.73 -2.82 11.22
N SER A 309 -6.15 -2.51 9.98
CA SER A 309 -6.85 -1.26 9.62
C SER A 309 -8.21 -1.08 10.31
N PHE A 310 -8.85 -2.15 10.77
CA PHE A 310 -10.10 -2.08 11.52
C PHE A 310 -9.89 -1.56 12.95
N THR A 311 -8.71 -1.77 13.50
CA THR A 311 -8.32 -1.24 14.82
C THR A 311 -7.67 0.12 14.70
N ASP A 312 -6.78 0.32 13.72
CA ASP A 312 -6.20 1.61 13.35
C ASP A 312 -7.28 2.66 13.05
N ALA A 313 -8.35 2.25 12.33
CA ALA A 313 -9.52 3.08 12.02
C ALA A 313 -9.19 4.38 11.27
N LEU A 314 -8.26 4.33 10.30
CA LEU A 314 -7.86 5.49 9.47
C LEU A 314 -8.99 6.06 8.59
N THR A 315 -10.13 5.39 8.49
CA THR A 315 -11.29 5.84 7.71
C THR A 315 -12.17 6.84 8.44
N MET A 316 -11.95 7.06 9.74
CA MET A 316 -12.80 7.90 10.59
C MET A 316 -11.98 8.67 11.63
N PRO A 317 -12.56 9.73 12.26
CA PRO A 317 -11.97 10.38 13.43
C PRO A 317 -11.71 9.37 14.56
N ILE A 318 -10.65 9.59 15.34
CA ILE A 318 -10.26 8.65 16.41
C ILE A 318 -11.35 8.45 17.47
N GLU A 319 -12.14 9.47 17.71
CA GLU A 319 -13.25 9.45 18.69
C GLU A 319 -14.36 8.47 18.26
N ALA A 320 -14.47 8.20 16.95
CA ALA A 320 -15.42 7.26 16.38
C ALA A 320 -14.86 5.83 16.30
N ALA A 321 -13.55 5.63 16.47
CA ALA A 321 -12.93 4.30 16.49
C ALA A 321 -13.51 3.45 17.64
N TRP A 322 -13.66 2.15 17.43
CA TRP A 322 -14.21 1.24 18.43
C TRP A 322 -13.39 1.23 19.73
N THR A 323 -12.08 1.44 19.65
CA THR A 323 -11.17 1.52 20.81
C THR A 323 -11.49 2.71 21.71
N SER A 324 -11.67 3.91 21.14
CA SER A 324 -12.06 5.10 21.88
C SER A 324 -13.49 5.02 22.42
N GLN A 325 -14.39 4.36 21.69
CA GLN A 325 -15.75 4.12 22.16
C GLN A 325 -15.77 3.11 23.31
N LEU A 326 -14.95 2.04 23.23
CA LEU A 326 -14.80 1.08 24.32
C LEU A 326 -14.29 1.77 25.59
N GLU A 327 -13.24 2.61 25.48
CA GLU A 327 -12.71 3.38 26.61
C GLU A 327 -13.80 4.19 27.33
N ARG A 328 -14.65 4.88 26.54
CA ARG A 328 -15.76 5.65 27.10
C ARG A 328 -16.81 4.79 27.81
N ILE A 329 -17.08 3.59 27.29
CA ILE A 329 -18.08 2.69 27.85
C ILE A 329 -17.59 2.06 29.18
N ILE A 330 -16.33 1.59 29.20
CA ILE A 330 -15.80 0.90 30.37
C ILE A 330 -15.18 1.86 31.41
N GLY A 331 -14.94 3.12 31.02
CA GLY A 331 -14.33 4.14 31.90
C GLY A 331 -12.89 3.80 32.31
N ARG A 332 -12.18 3.02 31.51
CA ARG A 332 -10.81 2.55 31.76
C ARG A 332 -9.93 2.76 30.54
N PRO A 333 -8.62 3.01 30.70
CA PRO A 333 -7.72 3.27 29.57
C PRO A 333 -7.67 2.13 28.55
N VAL A 334 -7.95 2.44 27.29
CA VAL A 334 -7.81 1.53 26.14
C VAL A 334 -6.78 2.14 25.20
N GLN A 335 -5.71 1.41 24.90
CA GLN A 335 -4.67 1.85 23.97
C GLN A 335 -4.82 1.11 22.66
N ASN A 336 -4.88 1.88 21.58
CA ASN A 336 -4.97 1.38 20.22
C ASN A 336 -3.55 1.06 19.70
N TYR A 337 -3.30 -0.19 19.36
CA TYR A 337 -2.08 -0.69 18.73
C TYR A 337 -2.34 -1.23 17.31
N GLY A 338 -3.47 -0.87 16.71
CA GLY A 338 -3.80 -1.22 15.34
C GLY A 338 -2.87 -0.57 14.33
N THR A 339 -2.55 -1.30 13.29
CA THR A 339 -1.75 -0.79 12.16
C THR A 339 -2.26 -1.36 10.85
N ALA A 340 -2.71 -0.49 9.96
CA ALA A 340 -3.31 -0.88 8.68
C ALA A 340 -2.39 -1.82 7.87
N GLY A 341 -2.94 -2.99 7.47
CA GLY A 341 -2.26 -3.99 6.66
C GLY A 341 -1.28 -4.86 7.44
N PHE A 342 -1.34 -4.88 8.77
CA PHE A 342 -0.65 -5.87 9.57
C PHE A 342 -1.45 -7.18 9.59
N GLY A 343 -0.73 -8.28 9.75
CA GLY A 343 -1.27 -9.60 10.03
C GLY A 343 -0.75 -10.14 11.36
N PRO A 344 -1.19 -11.33 11.77
CA PRO A 344 -0.93 -11.87 13.11
C PRO A 344 0.53 -11.90 13.56
N GLN A 345 1.50 -12.12 12.66
CA GLN A 345 2.92 -12.09 13.03
C GLN A 345 3.39 -10.68 13.41
N GLN A 346 2.95 -9.66 12.67
CA GLN A 346 3.30 -8.27 12.94
C GLN A 346 2.59 -7.77 14.21
N GLU A 347 1.35 -8.19 14.43
CA GLU A 347 0.59 -7.89 15.66
C GLU A 347 1.22 -8.53 16.90
N LEU A 348 1.79 -9.74 16.77
CA LEU A 348 2.60 -10.35 17.82
C LEU A 348 3.84 -9.50 18.13
N LEU A 349 4.56 -9.05 17.10
CA LEU A 349 5.71 -8.16 17.30
C LEU A 349 5.31 -6.84 17.99
N VAL A 350 4.14 -6.29 17.64
CA VAL A 350 3.60 -5.09 18.31
C VAL A 350 3.28 -5.37 19.77
N LEU A 351 2.71 -6.53 20.08
CA LEU A 351 2.47 -6.93 21.47
C LEU A 351 3.79 -7.01 22.26
N GLU A 352 4.80 -7.67 21.71
CA GLU A 352 6.10 -7.86 22.37
C GLU A 352 6.88 -6.55 22.54
N ASP A 353 6.94 -5.73 21.48
CA ASP A 353 7.78 -4.54 21.44
C ASP A 353 7.16 -3.33 22.13
N TYR A 354 5.82 -3.24 22.18
CA TYR A 354 5.09 -2.06 22.65
C TYR A 354 4.06 -2.40 23.73
N ALA A 355 2.99 -3.09 23.42
CA ALA A 355 1.84 -3.22 24.30
C ALA A 355 2.16 -3.88 25.65
N ALA A 356 3.03 -4.88 25.67
CA ALA A 356 3.40 -5.59 26.88
C ALA A 356 4.07 -4.71 27.94
N ARG A 357 4.75 -3.64 27.54
CA ARG A 357 5.45 -2.71 28.46
C ARG A 357 4.51 -1.86 29.32
N HIS A 358 3.27 -1.69 28.85
CA HIS A 358 2.26 -0.87 29.50
C HIS A 358 1.35 -1.67 30.45
N HIS A 359 1.71 -2.92 30.72
CA HIS A 359 1.06 -3.81 31.69
C HIS A 359 -0.47 -3.87 31.54
N PRO A 360 -0.99 -4.20 30.32
CA PRO A 360 -2.41 -4.35 30.12
C PRO A 360 -2.98 -5.47 30.99
N ARG A 361 -4.21 -5.31 31.46
CA ARG A 361 -4.96 -6.40 32.08
C ARG A 361 -5.57 -7.33 31.04
N VAL A 362 -5.95 -6.77 29.88
CA VAL A 362 -6.54 -7.51 28.77
C VAL A 362 -5.84 -7.13 27.47
N VAL A 363 -5.46 -8.13 26.69
CA VAL A 363 -5.01 -7.96 25.30
C VAL A 363 -6.13 -8.44 24.39
N VAL A 364 -6.71 -7.54 23.60
CA VAL A 364 -7.75 -7.86 22.62
C VAL A 364 -7.11 -7.83 21.23
N LEU A 365 -7.12 -8.96 20.54
CA LEU A 365 -6.80 -9.00 19.11
C LEU A 365 -8.10 -8.93 18.32
N ALA A 366 -8.25 -7.90 17.49
CA ALA A 366 -9.31 -7.77 16.51
C ALA A 366 -8.90 -8.47 15.21
N PHE A 367 -9.14 -9.77 15.12
CA PHE A 367 -8.80 -10.57 13.95
C PHE A 367 -9.80 -10.31 12.81
N PHE A 368 -9.35 -9.75 11.70
CA PHE A 368 -10.18 -9.49 10.54
C PHE A 368 -10.13 -10.64 9.54
N ALA A 369 -11.26 -11.30 9.34
CA ALA A 369 -11.38 -12.47 8.48
C ALA A 369 -11.04 -12.22 6.99
N GLY A 370 -11.04 -10.96 6.55
CA GLY A 370 -10.85 -10.60 5.13
C GLY A 370 -9.41 -10.69 4.66
N ASN A 371 -8.43 -10.39 5.50
CA ASN A 371 -7.03 -10.28 5.07
C ASN A 371 -6.00 -10.92 6.00
N ASP A 372 -6.23 -11.08 7.31
CA ASP A 372 -5.19 -11.53 8.27
C ASP A 372 -4.49 -12.83 7.85
N ILE A 373 -5.24 -13.80 7.32
CA ILE A 373 -4.65 -15.04 6.80
C ILE A 373 -3.74 -14.77 5.59
N ARG A 374 -4.12 -13.85 4.72
CA ARG A 374 -3.33 -13.47 3.54
C ARG A 374 -2.12 -12.62 3.94
N GLU A 375 -2.31 -11.68 4.86
CA GLU A 375 -1.21 -10.83 5.34
C GLU A 375 -0.16 -11.67 6.09
N ALA A 376 -0.55 -12.76 6.76
CA ALA A 376 0.39 -13.71 7.33
C ALA A 376 1.30 -14.35 6.25
N GLU A 377 0.74 -14.75 5.11
CA GLU A 377 1.52 -15.26 3.97
C GLU A 377 2.43 -14.17 3.38
N ALA A 378 1.91 -12.96 3.24
CA ALA A 378 2.66 -11.83 2.69
C ALA A 378 3.84 -11.43 3.59
N PHE A 379 3.64 -11.44 4.91
CA PHE A 379 4.71 -11.13 5.85
C PHE A 379 5.77 -12.24 5.93
N GLU A 380 5.40 -13.50 5.83
CA GLU A 380 6.37 -14.60 5.69
C GLU A 380 7.26 -14.38 4.46
N GLN A 381 6.68 -14.02 3.31
CA GLN A 381 7.45 -13.72 2.11
C GLN A 381 8.39 -12.52 2.31
N PHE A 382 7.92 -11.47 2.98
CA PHE A 382 8.76 -10.34 3.34
C PHE A 382 9.95 -10.76 4.20
N GLN A 383 9.75 -11.59 5.23
CA GLN A 383 10.81 -12.11 6.09
C GLN A 383 11.81 -13.00 5.32
N LEU A 384 11.34 -13.85 4.41
CA LEU A 384 12.19 -14.69 3.55
C LEU A 384 13.09 -13.86 2.62
N THR A 385 12.72 -12.62 2.30
CA THR A 385 13.60 -11.68 1.58
C THR A 385 14.62 -10.98 2.49
N GLY A 386 14.70 -11.38 3.76
CA GLY A 386 15.60 -10.80 4.75
C GLY A 386 15.13 -9.47 5.32
N GLY A 387 13.81 -9.23 5.32
CA GLY A 387 13.23 -7.99 5.84
C GLY A 387 13.64 -6.75 5.03
N ARG A 388 14.12 -6.96 3.82
CA ARG A 388 14.59 -5.87 2.96
C ARG A 388 13.40 -5.10 2.41
N VAL A 389 13.26 -3.89 2.88
CA VAL A 389 12.43 -2.85 2.25
C VAL A 389 13.20 -2.21 1.07
N ASP A 390 14.20 -2.90 0.57
CA ASP A 390 14.92 -2.46 -0.61
C ASP A 390 13.95 -2.31 -1.77
N PRO A 391 14.11 -1.26 -2.59
CA PRO A 391 13.47 -1.26 -3.90
C PRO A 391 13.86 -2.58 -4.58
N PRO A 392 12.93 -3.27 -5.25
CA PRO A 392 13.13 -4.63 -5.72
C PRO A 392 14.46 -4.76 -6.45
N THR A 393 15.35 -5.57 -5.86
CA THR A 393 16.66 -5.88 -6.43
C THR A 393 16.47 -6.55 -7.77
N LEU A 394 17.40 -6.25 -8.67
CA LEU A 394 17.58 -6.74 -10.03
C LEU A 394 17.02 -8.16 -10.33
N GLY A 395 15.68 -8.31 -10.40
CA GLY A 395 15.04 -9.35 -11.18
C GLY A 395 15.15 -8.99 -12.67
N TRP A 396 14.93 -9.91 -13.56
CA TRP A 396 14.95 -9.66 -15.00
C TRP A 396 14.06 -8.45 -15.34
N PRO A 397 14.60 -7.38 -15.96
CA PRO A 397 13.92 -6.09 -16.07
C PRO A 397 12.57 -6.15 -16.80
N ILE A 398 12.36 -7.14 -17.66
CA ILE A 398 11.12 -7.30 -18.42
C ILE A 398 9.96 -7.77 -17.50
N LYS A 399 10.22 -8.70 -16.58
CA LYS A 399 9.17 -9.21 -15.68
C LYS A 399 8.67 -8.11 -14.73
N ASP A 400 9.58 -7.30 -14.18
CA ASP A 400 9.23 -6.21 -13.28
C ASP A 400 8.52 -5.05 -14.02
N VAL A 401 8.89 -4.76 -15.27
CA VAL A 401 8.23 -3.75 -16.11
C VAL A 401 6.81 -4.18 -16.48
N VAL A 402 6.62 -5.46 -16.83
CA VAL A 402 5.30 -5.99 -17.22
C VAL A 402 4.41 -6.18 -16.00
N SER A 403 4.94 -6.65 -14.86
CA SER A 403 4.16 -6.85 -13.64
C SER A 403 3.69 -5.55 -12.98
N ARG A 404 4.25 -4.40 -13.39
CA ARG A 404 3.91 -3.06 -12.89
C ARG A 404 3.38 -2.14 -13.99
N ALA A 405 2.64 -2.71 -14.94
CA ALA A 405 1.99 -1.94 -15.99
C ALA A 405 1.05 -0.84 -15.44
N ASP A 406 0.47 -1.06 -14.28
CA ASP A 406 -0.33 -0.13 -13.50
C ASP A 406 0.44 1.13 -13.03
N THR A 407 1.77 1.06 -12.93
CA THR A 407 2.61 2.22 -12.57
C THR A 407 2.95 3.12 -13.78
N TRP A 408 2.53 2.75 -14.97
CA TRP A 408 2.77 3.51 -16.17
C TRP A 408 1.69 4.57 -16.39
N TYR A 409 2.10 5.84 -16.48
CA TYR A 409 1.18 6.95 -16.78
C TYR A 409 0.47 6.74 -18.11
N LEU A 410 1.15 6.18 -19.10
CA LEU A 410 0.55 5.87 -20.40
C LEU A 410 -0.54 4.80 -20.28
N VAL A 411 -0.31 3.74 -19.52
CA VAL A 411 -1.31 2.68 -19.29
C VAL A 411 -2.53 3.27 -18.59
N ASN A 412 -2.31 4.09 -17.56
CA ASN A 412 -3.39 4.74 -16.84
C ASN A 412 -4.14 5.77 -17.70
N ALA A 413 -3.43 6.52 -18.56
CA ALA A 413 -4.05 7.44 -19.52
C ALA A 413 -4.93 6.67 -20.52
N ILE A 414 -4.47 5.52 -21.02
CA ILE A 414 -5.25 4.65 -21.91
C ILE A 414 -6.48 4.09 -21.17
N GLN A 415 -6.32 3.62 -19.94
CA GLN A 415 -7.44 3.13 -19.13
C GLN A 415 -8.46 4.24 -18.82
N ALA A 416 -7.98 5.44 -18.45
CA ALA A 416 -8.84 6.59 -18.23
C ALA A 416 -9.57 7.02 -19.50
N ALA A 417 -8.90 7.04 -20.65
CA ALA A 417 -9.51 7.33 -21.94
C ALA A 417 -10.52 6.26 -22.35
N ALA A 418 -10.20 4.98 -22.13
CA ALA A 418 -11.12 3.88 -22.36
C ALA A 418 -12.35 3.98 -21.45
N ALA A 419 -12.17 4.32 -20.17
CA ALA A 419 -13.28 4.55 -19.25
C ALA A 419 -14.18 5.72 -19.69
N VAL A 420 -13.60 6.80 -20.22
CA VAL A 420 -14.35 7.93 -20.81
C VAL A 420 -15.06 7.52 -22.09
N MET A 421 -14.43 6.74 -22.97
CA MET A 421 -15.05 6.25 -24.21
C MET A 421 -16.15 5.22 -23.95
N HIS A 422 -16.06 4.46 -22.86
CA HIS A 422 -17.08 3.51 -22.43
C HIS A 422 -18.11 4.12 -21.46
N ALA A 423 -17.85 5.32 -20.93
CA ALA A 423 -18.86 6.10 -20.24
C ALA A 423 -19.88 6.58 -21.27
N SER A 424 -21.03 5.91 -21.33
CA SER A 424 -22.16 6.35 -22.16
C SER A 424 -22.49 7.81 -21.83
N PRO A 425 -22.80 8.66 -22.84
CA PRO A 425 -23.26 10.02 -22.58
C PRO A 425 -24.48 9.97 -21.67
N ARG A 426 -24.59 10.89 -20.72
CA ARG A 426 -25.84 11.15 -20.02
C ARG A 426 -26.95 11.29 -21.06
N PRO A 427 -28.10 10.67 -20.87
CA PRO A 427 -29.24 10.95 -21.71
C PRO A 427 -29.75 12.36 -21.34
N ASP A 428 -29.31 13.37 -22.07
CA ASP A 428 -30.11 14.55 -22.30
C ASP A 428 -31.02 14.25 -23.49
N ASP A 429 -32.29 14.53 -23.30
CA ASP A 429 -33.42 14.28 -24.13
C ASP A 429 -33.21 14.48 -25.63
N THR A 430 -32.97 13.41 -26.40
CA THR A 430 -33.54 13.22 -27.73
C THR A 430 -33.42 11.76 -28.12
N ALA A 431 -34.53 11.08 -28.10
CA ALA A 431 -34.67 9.67 -28.48
C ALA A 431 -34.42 9.45 -29.97
N VAL A 432 -33.45 8.59 -30.32
CA VAL A 432 -33.43 7.85 -31.56
C VAL A 432 -33.26 6.36 -31.22
N PRO A 433 -34.20 5.48 -31.66
CA PRO A 433 -34.16 4.09 -31.34
C PRO A 433 -33.18 3.32 -32.26
N GLY A 434 -32.32 2.52 -31.70
CA GLY A 434 -31.68 1.42 -32.42
C GLY A 434 -30.15 1.43 -32.45
N ARG A 435 -29.51 1.01 -31.33
CA ARG A 435 -28.37 0.06 -31.29
C ARG A 435 -28.08 -0.30 -29.83
N ARG A 436 -28.53 -1.44 -29.42
CA ARG A 436 -28.18 -2.03 -28.12
C ARG A 436 -26.82 -2.69 -28.27
N SER A 437 -25.76 -2.09 -27.68
CA SER A 437 -24.63 -2.86 -27.16
C SER A 437 -25.14 -3.70 -25.98
N PRO A 438 -24.62 -4.92 -25.73
CA PRO A 438 -25.05 -5.67 -24.57
C PRO A 438 -24.54 -4.98 -23.30
N SER A 439 -25.31 -4.01 -22.83
CA SER A 439 -25.18 -3.53 -21.46
C SER A 439 -25.51 -4.73 -20.56
N ALA A 440 -24.64 -5.05 -19.61
CA ALA A 440 -25.05 -5.85 -18.49
C ALA A 440 -26.34 -5.18 -17.96
N ALA A 441 -27.47 -5.81 -18.19
CA ALA A 441 -28.77 -5.25 -17.85
C ALA A 441 -28.74 -4.90 -16.37
N ALA A 442 -28.94 -3.62 -16.04
CA ALA A 442 -29.09 -3.18 -14.68
C ALA A 442 -30.22 -4.00 -14.08
N SER A 443 -29.89 -4.89 -13.16
CA SER A 443 -30.92 -5.57 -12.38
C SER A 443 -31.53 -4.53 -11.44
N PRO A 444 -32.84 -4.49 -11.24
CA PRO A 444 -33.39 -3.61 -10.23
C PRO A 444 -32.64 -3.77 -8.90
N GLY A 445 -32.07 -2.70 -8.37
CA GLY A 445 -31.29 -2.73 -7.13
C GLY A 445 -29.79 -3.02 -7.25
N PHE A 446 -29.24 -3.19 -8.48
CA PHE A 446 -27.79 -3.28 -8.70
C PHE A 446 -27.36 -2.49 -9.94
N ASP A 447 -26.50 -1.49 -9.74
CA ASP A 447 -25.95 -0.66 -10.80
C ASP A 447 -24.44 -0.45 -10.62
N ARG A 448 -23.65 -0.77 -11.65
CA ARG A 448 -22.21 -0.54 -11.75
C ARG A 448 -21.42 -0.89 -10.48
N GLY A 449 -21.75 -2.02 -9.84
CA GLY A 449 -21.10 -2.52 -8.64
C GLY A 449 -21.65 -1.95 -7.33
N MET A 450 -22.78 -1.23 -7.35
CA MET A 450 -23.44 -0.76 -6.14
C MET A 450 -24.79 -1.47 -5.98
N PHE A 451 -24.98 -2.12 -4.85
CA PHE A 451 -26.28 -2.62 -4.43
C PHE A 451 -27.10 -1.48 -3.80
N THR A 452 -28.37 -1.43 -4.09
CA THR A 452 -29.37 -0.53 -3.49
C THR A 452 -30.54 -1.38 -3.02
N VAL A 453 -30.70 -1.54 -1.72
CA VAL A 453 -31.58 -2.54 -1.13
C VAL A 453 -32.51 -1.87 -0.12
N PRO A 454 -33.83 -2.02 -0.26
CA PRO A 454 -34.77 -1.61 0.78
C PRO A 454 -34.73 -2.62 1.93
N VAL A 455 -34.52 -2.12 3.15
CA VAL A 455 -34.49 -2.91 4.38
C VAL A 455 -35.21 -2.14 5.48
N ASN A 456 -36.28 -2.68 6.03
CA ASN A 456 -37.04 -2.08 7.13
C ASN A 456 -37.36 -0.57 6.99
N GLY A 457 -37.81 -0.17 5.81
CA GLY A 457 -38.15 1.23 5.52
C GLY A 457 -36.97 2.14 5.19
N SER A 458 -35.74 1.65 5.34
CA SER A 458 -34.51 2.31 4.89
C SER A 458 -34.09 1.84 3.51
N THR A 459 -33.33 2.66 2.78
CA THR A 459 -32.66 2.23 1.55
C THR A 459 -31.17 2.19 1.81
N LEU A 460 -30.61 0.98 1.88
CA LEU A 460 -29.20 0.76 2.09
C LEU A 460 -28.46 0.66 0.77
N ARG A 461 -27.25 1.22 0.70
CA ARG A 461 -26.38 1.16 -0.46
C ARG A 461 -25.01 0.65 -0.06
N TRP A 462 -24.46 -0.31 -0.81
CA TRP A 462 -23.12 -0.83 -0.59
C TRP A 462 -22.52 -1.53 -1.80
N ALA A 463 -21.20 -1.58 -1.82
CA ALA A 463 -20.40 -2.39 -2.71
C ALA A 463 -19.56 -3.41 -1.91
N PHE A 464 -19.00 -4.40 -2.60
CA PHE A 464 -18.12 -5.40 -2.00
C PHE A 464 -16.70 -5.30 -2.54
N MET A 465 -15.74 -5.59 -1.66
CA MET A 465 -14.36 -5.82 -2.02
C MET A 465 -14.24 -7.22 -2.69
N PRO A 466 -13.85 -7.29 -3.97
CA PRO A 466 -13.86 -8.57 -4.70
C PRO A 466 -13.01 -9.67 -4.07
N PRO A 467 -11.79 -9.44 -3.57
CA PRO A 467 -11.04 -10.47 -2.84
C PRO A 467 -11.80 -11.05 -1.65
N TYR A 468 -12.51 -10.21 -0.87
CA TYR A 468 -13.27 -10.67 0.30
C TYR A 468 -14.55 -11.38 -0.11
N LEU A 469 -15.21 -10.92 -1.16
CA LEU A 469 -16.37 -11.63 -1.72
C LEU A 469 -15.99 -13.05 -2.17
N ASN A 470 -14.81 -13.21 -2.77
CA ASN A 470 -14.31 -14.52 -3.22
C ASN A 470 -14.04 -15.48 -2.04
N LEU A 471 -13.76 -14.98 -0.82
CA LEU A 471 -13.55 -15.81 0.35
C LEU A 471 -14.79 -16.66 0.73
N LEU A 472 -15.98 -16.22 0.36
CA LEU A 472 -17.22 -16.99 0.58
C LEU A 472 -17.25 -18.33 -0.17
N ARG A 473 -16.37 -18.56 -1.15
CA ARG A 473 -16.31 -19.83 -1.90
C ARG A 473 -15.63 -20.95 -1.11
N PHE A 474 -14.78 -20.61 -0.15
CA PHE A 474 -13.96 -21.58 0.56
C PHE A 474 -14.71 -22.22 1.72
N SER A 475 -14.63 -23.54 1.80
CA SER A 475 -15.06 -24.33 2.95
C SER A 475 -14.09 -24.13 4.12
N GLU A 476 -14.52 -24.53 5.31
CA GLU A 476 -13.66 -24.54 6.51
C GLU A 476 -12.38 -25.37 6.29
N GLN A 477 -12.49 -26.53 5.64
CA GLN A 477 -11.35 -27.40 5.38
C GLN A 477 -10.33 -26.74 4.44
N GLU A 478 -10.80 -26.06 3.38
CA GLU A 478 -9.92 -25.35 2.45
C GLU A 478 -9.22 -24.15 3.12
N LEU A 479 -9.92 -23.44 3.99
CA LEU A 479 -9.33 -22.35 4.79
C LEU A 479 -8.29 -22.88 5.77
N ALA A 480 -8.60 -23.97 6.46
CA ALA A 480 -7.70 -24.57 7.44
C ALA A 480 -6.42 -25.17 6.79
N ALA A 481 -6.48 -25.51 5.51
CA ALA A 481 -5.33 -26.02 4.76
C ALA A 481 -4.38 -24.91 4.24
N ARG A 482 -4.74 -23.62 4.38
CA ARG A 482 -3.90 -22.51 3.89
C ARG A 482 -2.65 -22.33 4.75
N ARG A 483 -1.54 -22.02 4.09
CA ARG A 483 -0.28 -21.68 4.78
C ARG A 483 -0.44 -20.52 5.74
N GLY A 484 -1.16 -19.47 5.32
CA GLY A 484 -1.42 -18.30 6.16
C GLY A 484 -2.18 -18.62 7.43
N TRP A 485 -3.09 -19.61 7.39
CA TRP A 485 -3.76 -20.05 8.62
C TRP A 485 -2.81 -20.74 9.59
N ALA A 486 -1.88 -21.57 9.11
CA ALA A 486 -0.87 -22.18 9.96
C ALA A 486 -0.01 -21.12 10.67
N LEU A 487 0.44 -20.09 9.91
CA LEU A 487 1.21 -18.96 10.44
C LEU A 487 0.40 -18.13 11.46
N ALA A 488 -0.86 -17.84 11.14
CA ALA A 488 -1.74 -17.13 12.05
C ALA A 488 -1.92 -17.88 13.37
N ARG A 489 -2.19 -19.20 13.33
CA ARG A 489 -2.31 -20.02 14.54
C ARG A 489 -1.08 -19.97 15.43
N GLU A 490 0.12 -20.10 14.85
CA GLU A 490 1.38 -19.99 15.57
C GLU A 490 1.49 -18.65 16.31
N SER A 491 1.14 -17.55 15.62
CA SER A 491 1.17 -16.19 16.19
C SER A 491 0.11 -16.01 17.29
N LEU A 492 -1.10 -16.52 17.10
CA LEU A 492 -2.17 -16.45 18.11
C LEU A 492 -1.82 -17.19 19.40
N ILE A 493 -1.21 -18.38 19.31
CA ILE A 493 -0.71 -19.11 20.46
C ILE A 493 0.45 -18.37 21.14
N ALA A 494 1.34 -17.75 20.36
CA ALA A 494 2.42 -16.93 20.90
C ALA A 494 1.88 -15.69 21.63
N MET A 495 0.89 -14.97 21.06
CA MET A 495 0.24 -13.84 21.73
C MET A 495 -0.42 -14.25 23.06
N GLN A 496 -1.11 -15.39 23.09
CA GLN A 496 -1.68 -15.90 24.33
C GLN A 496 -0.59 -16.18 25.39
N ARG A 497 0.55 -16.73 24.95
CA ARG A 497 1.68 -17.03 25.86
C ARG A 497 2.31 -15.73 26.40
N VAL A 498 2.56 -14.75 25.51
CA VAL A 498 3.11 -13.43 25.90
C VAL A 498 2.16 -12.74 26.88
N SER A 499 0.86 -12.70 26.56
CA SER A 499 -0.16 -12.09 27.44
C SER A 499 -0.17 -12.74 28.83
N ARG A 500 -0.19 -14.07 28.90
CA ARG A 500 -0.12 -14.78 30.20
C ARG A 500 1.18 -14.48 30.96
N GLY A 501 2.31 -14.35 30.22
CA GLY A 501 3.61 -14.02 30.80
C GLY A 501 3.66 -12.67 31.51
N ILE A 502 2.84 -11.72 31.09
CA ILE A 502 2.69 -10.39 31.71
C ILE A 502 1.48 -10.27 32.65
N GLY A 503 0.76 -11.37 32.89
CA GLY A 503 -0.42 -11.39 33.74
C GLY A 503 -1.71 -10.86 33.08
N ALA A 504 -1.73 -10.74 31.76
CA ALA A 504 -2.89 -10.30 30.99
C ALA A 504 -3.72 -11.48 30.45
N GLU A 505 -5.03 -11.28 30.32
CA GLU A 505 -5.90 -12.19 29.58
C GLU A 505 -5.88 -11.86 28.10
N PHE A 506 -5.69 -12.87 27.24
CA PHE A 506 -5.75 -12.74 25.78
C PHE A 506 -7.14 -13.06 25.26
N VAL A 507 -7.76 -12.14 24.56
CA VAL A 507 -9.10 -12.26 23.97
C VAL A 507 -9.02 -12.12 22.46
N LEU A 508 -9.62 -13.03 21.72
CA LEU A 508 -9.76 -12.95 20.28
C LEU A 508 -11.15 -12.45 19.91
N MET A 509 -11.22 -11.28 19.30
CA MET A 509 -12.41 -10.69 18.72
C MET A 509 -12.40 -10.88 17.21
N PHE A 510 -13.32 -11.64 16.68
CA PHE A 510 -13.46 -11.91 15.25
C PHE A 510 -14.30 -10.83 14.58
N LEU A 511 -13.72 -10.16 13.60
CA LEU A 511 -14.38 -9.18 12.74
C LEU A 511 -14.70 -9.80 11.37
N PRO A 512 -15.99 -9.90 11.00
CA PRO A 512 -16.38 -10.43 9.70
C PRO A 512 -16.10 -9.42 8.58
N PHE A 513 -15.85 -9.90 7.38
CA PHE A 513 -15.86 -9.04 6.21
C PHE A 513 -17.29 -8.76 5.73
N LYS A 514 -17.48 -7.63 5.09
CA LYS A 514 -18.77 -7.04 4.73
C LYS A 514 -19.74 -8.03 4.08
N SER A 515 -19.28 -8.86 3.13
CA SER A 515 -20.16 -9.82 2.45
C SER A 515 -20.67 -10.95 3.35
N GLN A 516 -19.96 -11.31 4.45
CA GLN A 516 -20.51 -12.26 5.44
C GLN A 516 -21.76 -11.69 6.14
N VAL A 517 -21.74 -10.39 6.41
CA VAL A 517 -22.81 -9.69 7.15
C VAL A 517 -24.01 -9.39 6.24
N TYR A 518 -23.77 -8.97 5.01
CA TYR A 518 -24.82 -8.47 4.10
C TYR A 518 -25.43 -9.53 3.18
N LEU A 519 -24.77 -10.67 2.96
CA LEU A 519 -25.28 -11.72 2.07
C LEU A 519 -26.71 -12.20 2.44
N PRO A 520 -27.06 -12.42 3.72
CA PRO A 520 -28.41 -12.84 4.07
C PRO A 520 -29.50 -11.85 3.67
N VAL A 521 -29.23 -10.56 3.71
CA VAL A 521 -30.18 -9.51 3.28
C VAL A 521 -30.29 -9.51 1.74
N LEU A 522 -29.20 -9.74 1.02
CA LEU A 522 -29.22 -9.87 -0.42
C LEU A 522 -30.04 -11.08 -0.88
N GLU A 523 -29.91 -12.22 -0.20
CA GLU A 523 -30.64 -13.44 -0.51
C GLU A 523 -32.16 -13.33 -0.26
N GLN A 524 -32.57 -12.40 0.59
CA GLN A 524 -33.99 -12.08 0.78
C GLN A 524 -34.55 -11.17 -0.32
N THR A 525 -33.68 -10.39 -0.98
CA THR A 525 -34.09 -9.35 -1.94
C THR A 525 -33.92 -9.81 -3.38
N PHE A 526 -32.88 -10.60 -3.66
CA PHE A 526 -32.50 -11.02 -5.01
C PHE A 526 -32.57 -12.54 -5.16
N SER A 527 -32.97 -12.98 -6.34
CA SER A 527 -32.82 -14.39 -6.74
C SER A 527 -31.32 -14.77 -6.87
N ARG A 528 -31.02 -16.06 -6.81
CA ARG A 528 -29.63 -16.54 -7.00
C ARG A 528 -29.07 -16.21 -8.38
N GLU A 529 -29.91 -16.13 -9.40
CA GLU A 529 -29.55 -15.75 -10.76
C GLU A 529 -29.14 -14.27 -10.84
N GLU A 530 -29.85 -13.40 -10.13
CA GLU A 530 -29.53 -11.97 -10.06
C GLU A 530 -28.24 -11.75 -9.28
N LEU A 531 -28.08 -12.42 -8.13
CA LEU A 531 -26.83 -12.38 -7.35
C LEU A 531 -25.65 -12.92 -8.16
N ALA A 532 -25.84 -13.98 -8.93
CA ALA A 532 -24.79 -14.53 -9.79
C ALA A 532 -24.32 -13.49 -10.82
N ARG A 533 -25.24 -12.78 -11.48
CA ARG A 533 -24.90 -11.70 -12.41
C ARG A 533 -24.18 -10.53 -11.73
N ALA A 534 -24.66 -10.12 -10.56
CA ALA A 534 -24.04 -9.05 -9.79
C ALA A 534 -22.62 -9.43 -9.30
N PHE A 535 -22.44 -10.66 -8.82
CA PHE A 535 -21.15 -11.13 -8.33
C PHE A 535 -20.15 -11.39 -9.47
N GLN A 536 -20.62 -11.70 -10.67
CA GLN A 536 -19.77 -11.74 -11.86
C GLN A 536 -19.13 -10.39 -12.17
N PHE A 537 -19.82 -9.27 -11.91
CA PHE A 537 -19.24 -7.92 -12.05
C PHE A 537 -17.97 -7.78 -11.19
N TYR A 538 -17.99 -8.23 -9.94
CA TYR A 538 -16.86 -8.12 -9.03
C TYR A 538 -15.74 -9.13 -9.31
N LEU A 539 -16.12 -10.38 -9.63
CA LEU A 539 -15.16 -11.48 -9.70
C LEU A 539 -14.56 -11.69 -11.09
N GLY A 540 -15.07 -10.98 -12.12
CA GLY A 540 -14.54 -11.00 -13.48
C GLY A 540 -14.58 -12.37 -14.18
N ASN A 541 -15.25 -13.38 -13.58
CA ASN A 541 -15.41 -14.74 -14.09
C ASN A 541 -16.88 -15.17 -14.04
N THR A 542 -17.21 -16.25 -14.73
CA THR A 542 -18.59 -16.79 -14.68
C THR A 542 -18.92 -17.24 -13.26
N VAL A 543 -20.01 -16.69 -12.72
CA VAL A 543 -20.61 -17.07 -11.44
C VAL A 543 -21.99 -17.64 -11.73
N SER A 544 -22.29 -18.81 -11.21
CA SER A 544 -23.56 -19.49 -11.37
C SER A 544 -24.43 -19.43 -10.11
N SER A 545 -25.71 -19.71 -10.23
CA SER A 545 -26.61 -19.87 -9.07
C SER A 545 -26.14 -20.96 -8.10
N ARG A 546 -25.41 -21.97 -8.59
CA ARG A 546 -24.78 -23.00 -7.75
C ARG A 546 -23.66 -22.41 -6.90
N ASP A 547 -22.85 -21.52 -7.48
CA ASP A 547 -21.78 -20.82 -6.75
C ASP A 547 -22.36 -19.95 -5.64
N ILE A 548 -23.46 -19.22 -5.90
CA ILE A 548 -24.18 -18.48 -4.86
C ILE A 548 -24.61 -19.38 -3.73
N GLY A 549 -25.22 -20.55 -4.05
CA GLY A 549 -25.61 -21.53 -3.04
C GLY A 549 -24.40 -22.09 -2.25
N GLN A 550 -23.22 -22.20 -2.84
CA GLN A 550 -22.00 -22.58 -2.14
C GLN A 550 -21.50 -21.45 -1.23
N MET A 551 -21.47 -20.22 -1.72
CA MET A 551 -21.09 -19.03 -0.93
C MET A 551 -21.98 -18.88 0.30
N SER A 552 -23.30 -19.10 0.16
CA SER A 552 -24.25 -19.10 1.28
C SER A 552 -23.91 -20.14 2.34
N ARG A 553 -23.62 -21.38 1.93
CA ARG A 553 -23.25 -22.47 2.84
C ARG A 553 -21.93 -22.20 3.56
N ASN A 554 -20.96 -21.63 2.85
CA ASN A 554 -19.61 -21.38 3.36
C ASN A 554 -19.48 -20.03 4.08
N ARG A 555 -20.55 -19.23 4.15
CA ARG A 555 -20.53 -17.86 4.69
C ARG A 555 -19.87 -17.77 6.06
N LEU A 556 -20.11 -18.74 6.93
CA LEU A 556 -19.57 -18.79 8.29
C LEU A 556 -18.35 -19.75 8.43
N ALA A 557 -17.74 -20.18 7.33
CA ALA A 557 -16.61 -21.12 7.38
C ALA A 557 -15.42 -20.57 8.18
N HIS A 558 -15.09 -19.28 8.01
CA HIS A 558 -14.05 -18.61 8.80
C HIS A 558 -14.40 -18.57 10.30
N ASN A 559 -15.65 -18.24 10.62
CA ASN A 559 -16.13 -18.17 12.00
C ASN A 559 -16.03 -19.53 12.70
N THR A 560 -16.48 -20.60 12.01
CA THR A 560 -16.44 -21.96 12.54
C THR A 560 -15.00 -22.43 12.77
N MET A 561 -14.11 -22.19 11.79
CA MET A 561 -12.70 -22.52 11.89
C MET A 561 -12.05 -21.80 13.08
N MET A 562 -12.28 -20.49 13.22
CA MET A 562 -11.70 -19.68 14.30
C MET A 562 -12.25 -20.08 15.66
N ARG A 563 -13.57 -20.28 15.78
CA ARG A 563 -14.22 -20.72 17.01
C ARG A 563 -13.63 -22.05 17.52
N ARG A 564 -13.54 -23.06 16.64
CA ARG A 564 -12.95 -24.37 16.97
C ARG A 564 -11.53 -24.21 17.47
N PHE A 565 -10.71 -23.44 16.77
CA PHE A 565 -9.34 -23.17 17.20
C PHE A 565 -9.28 -22.52 18.58
N CYS A 566 -10.10 -21.52 18.85
CA CYS A 566 -10.13 -20.83 20.14
C CYS A 566 -10.60 -21.75 21.27
N GLU A 567 -11.59 -22.62 21.01
CA GLU A 567 -12.05 -23.64 21.97
C GLU A 567 -10.93 -24.63 22.29
N GLU A 568 -10.19 -25.14 21.29
CA GLU A 568 -9.06 -26.04 21.45
C GLU A 568 -7.90 -25.37 22.22
N ALA A 569 -7.63 -24.09 21.97
CA ALA A 569 -6.54 -23.33 22.57
C ALA A 569 -6.90 -22.72 23.93
N GLY A 570 -8.17 -22.78 24.33
CA GLY A 570 -8.68 -22.12 25.55
C GLY A 570 -8.54 -20.60 25.48
N ILE A 571 -8.82 -20.00 24.31
CA ILE A 571 -8.82 -18.54 24.09
C ILE A 571 -10.27 -18.04 24.17
N PRO A 572 -10.59 -17.06 25.04
CA PRO A 572 -11.87 -16.36 25.01
C PRO A 572 -12.15 -15.79 23.63
N PHE A 573 -13.28 -16.18 23.01
CA PHE A 573 -13.63 -15.85 21.64
C PHE A 573 -14.92 -15.06 21.57
N LEU A 574 -14.88 -13.91 20.88
CA LEU A 574 -16.03 -13.05 20.60
C LEU A 574 -16.23 -12.88 19.10
N ASP A 575 -17.32 -13.41 18.56
CA ASP A 575 -17.71 -13.28 17.16
C ASP A 575 -18.67 -12.09 16.98
N MET A 576 -18.29 -11.11 16.17
CA MET A 576 -19.09 -9.91 15.90
C MET A 576 -20.11 -10.07 14.78
N THR A 577 -20.11 -11.21 14.07
CA THR A 577 -20.90 -11.40 12.84
C THR A 577 -22.40 -11.23 13.08
N GLU A 578 -22.93 -11.89 14.11
CA GLU A 578 -24.36 -11.82 14.42
C GLU A 578 -24.79 -10.43 14.87
N ALA A 579 -24.00 -9.79 15.73
CA ALA A 579 -24.30 -8.44 16.22
C ALA A 579 -24.39 -7.43 15.07
N LEU A 580 -23.41 -7.44 14.15
CA LEU A 580 -23.42 -6.56 12.98
C LEU A 580 -24.57 -6.90 12.01
N GLN A 581 -24.85 -8.19 11.80
CA GLN A 581 -25.92 -8.65 10.91
C GLN A 581 -27.30 -8.21 11.40
N MET A 582 -27.57 -8.27 12.70
CA MET A 582 -28.84 -7.81 13.29
C MET A 582 -29.13 -6.34 12.97
N HIS A 583 -28.14 -5.47 13.08
CA HIS A 583 -28.26 -4.06 12.74
C HIS A 583 -28.50 -3.83 11.23
N VAL A 584 -27.81 -4.60 10.36
CA VAL A 584 -28.06 -4.52 8.92
C VAL A 584 -29.47 -4.97 8.58
N GLN A 585 -29.98 -6.02 9.22
CA GLN A 585 -31.37 -6.47 9.07
C GLN A 585 -32.38 -5.45 9.60
N ALA A 586 -31.97 -4.63 10.58
CA ALA A 586 -32.77 -3.52 11.08
C ALA A 586 -32.79 -2.30 10.15
N GLY A 587 -32.01 -2.28 9.08
CA GLY A 587 -31.96 -1.18 8.11
C GLY A 587 -30.84 -0.17 8.38
N GLU A 588 -29.77 -0.58 9.07
CA GLU A 588 -28.62 0.26 9.38
C GLU A 588 -27.37 -0.23 8.62
N ASN A 589 -26.59 0.69 8.05
CA ASN A 589 -25.29 0.32 7.48
C ASN A 589 -24.23 0.21 8.59
N MET A 590 -23.54 -0.92 8.65
CA MET A 590 -22.45 -1.18 9.61
C MET A 590 -21.06 -0.95 9.00
N TYR A 591 -21.00 -0.87 7.66
CA TYR A 591 -19.78 -0.59 6.89
C TYR A 591 -20.03 0.64 6.02
N PHE A 592 -18.99 1.35 5.64
CA PHE A 592 -19.13 2.40 4.63
C PHE A 592 -19.64 1.80 3.31
N SER A 593 -20.37 2.57 2.55
CA SER A 593 -21.05 2.07 1.34
C SER A 593 -20.05 1.58 0.28
N ASP A 594 -18.95 2.30 0.09
CA ASP A 594 -17.94 2.09 -0.95
C ASP A 594 -16.55 1.67 -0.38
N ASP A 595 -16.52 1.24 0.88
CA ASP A 595 -15.32 0.80 1.57
C ASP A 595 -15.57 -0.54 2.28
N SER A 596 -14.52 -1.30 2.49
CA SER A 596 -14.59 -2.59 3.20
C SER A 596 -14.61 -2.46 4.72
N HIS A 597 -14.31 -1.28 5.27
CA HIS A 597 -14.19 -1.04 6.70
C HIS A 597 -15.53 -0.69 7.36
N LEU A 598 -15.59 -0.89 8.68
CA LEU A 598 -16.71 -0.44 9.51
C LEU A 598 -16.86 1.08 9.40
N ASN A 599 -18.11 1.53 9.38
CA ASN A 599 -18.44 2.93 9.64
C ASN A 599 -18.56 3.19 11.16
N GLU A 600 -18.89 4.43 11.55
CA GLU A 600 -19.00 4.81 12.96
C GLU A 600 -20.06 4.01 13.72
N ALA A 601 -21.17 3.66 13.06
CA ALA A 601 -22.22 2.84 13.67
C ALA A 601 -21.73 1.41 13.92
N GLY A 602 -21.04 0.82 12.93
CA GLY A 602 -20.43 -0.50 13.09
C GLY A 602 -19.37 -0.53 14.19
N ALA A 603 -18.52 0.50 14.25
CA ALA A 603 -17.53 0.66 15.33
C ALA A 603 -18.20 0.76 16.72
N ALA A 604 -19.35 1.46 16.81
CA ALA A 604 -20.11 1.56 18.05
C ALA A 604 -20.71 0.22 18.49
N VAL A 605 -21.22 -0.59 17.56
CA VAL A 605 -21.73 -1.94 17.85
C VAL A 605 -20.61 -2.83 18.37
N VAL A 606 -19.43 -2.80 17.72
CA VAL A 606 -18.25 -3.55 18.15
C VAL A 606 -17.84 -3.16 19.57
N ALA A 607 -17.71 -1.87 19.86
CA ALA A 607 -17.33 -1.37 21.18
C ALA A 607 -18.30 -1.82 22.28
N LYS A 608 -19.62 -1.65 22.05
CA LYS A 608 -20.67 -2.05 23.01
C LYS A 608 -20.64 -3.56 23.27
N ARG A 609 -20.55 -4.37 22.22
CA ARG A 609 -20.58 -5.81 22.34
C ARG A 609 -19.34 -6.33 23.05
N LEU A 610 -18.17 -5.75 22.76
CA LEU A 610 -16.92 -6.08 23.44
C LEU A 610 -16.96 -5.68 24.92
N ALA A 611 -17.47 -4.50 25.25
CA ALA A 611 -17.61 -4.06 26.64
C ALA A 611 -18.44 -5.06 27.46
N VAL A 612 -19.63 -5.46 26.97
CA VAL A 612 -20.45 -6.48 27.61
C VAL A 612 -19.68 -7.80 27.78
N PHE A 613 -19.00 -8.26 26.74
CA PHE A 613 -18.23 -9.50 26.79
C PHE A 613 -17.13 -9.48 27.85
N LEU A 614 -16.40 -8.36 27.96
CA LEU A 614 -15.33 -8.20 28.96
C LEU A 614 -15.89 -8.09 30.39
N GLN A 615 -17.03 -7.38 30.58
CA GLN A 615 -17.68 -7.24 31.87
C GLN A 615 -18.31 -8.56 32.37
N ASP A 616 -18.95 -9.33 31.49
CA ASP A 616 -19.56 -10.62 31.82
C ASP A 616 -18.51 -11.65 32.28
N ARG A 617 -17.28 -11.49 31.83
CA ARG A 617 -16.13 -12.33 32.24
C ARG A 617 -15.31 -11.75 33.38
N ALA A 618 -15.73 -10.62 33.94
CA ALA A 618 -15.00 -9.90 34.99
C ALA A 618 -13.55 -9.54 34.59
N LEU A 619 -13.31 -9.37 33.29
CA LEU A 619 -11.99 -8.98 32.75
C LEU A 619 -11.77 -7.47 32.89
N VAL A 620 -12.82 -6.68 32.93
CA VAL A 620 -12.79 -5.25 33.26
C VAL A 620 -13.84 -4.96 34.33
N GLY A 621 -13.66 -3.89 35.10
CA GLY A 621 -14.64 -3.46 36.08
C GLY A 621 -16.00 -3.10 35.46
N ARG A 622 -17.10 -3.26 36.22
CA ARG A 622 -18.45 -2.82 35.83
C ARG A 622 -18.56 -1.31 35.88
#